data_2f40aebc687bb6c9a975a3c30e71a330
#
_entry.id   2f40aebc687bb6c9a975a3c30e71a330
#
_cell.length_a   1.000
_cell.length_b   1.000
_cell.length_c   1.000
_cell.angle_alpha   90.00
_cell.angle_beta   90.00
_cell.angle_gamma   90.00
#
_symmetry.space_group_name_H-M   'P 1'
#
loop_
_entity.id
_entity.type
_entity.pdbx_description
1 polymer ?
#
loop_
_entity_poly.entity_id
_entity_poly.type
_entity_poly.pdbx_seq_one_letter_code
_entity_poly.pdbx_strand_id
1 'polypeptide(L)'
;QEGGNSVADILSGKVNPSGKLPMTFPVRYEDAASSENFPLIGDEEALDIYREFYTGPKGTDRPNIDFTRYEEGIYVGYRYFDKYRVDVSYPFGFGLSYTGFTYSKPRYLRTEQGYEFSCTVTNTGKIPGKEVVQLYIAAPGKTMVKPQKELKAFAKTKILAPGESEVVRLVVGLSELASFDEQASCWAVESGRYLAIWGSSSRE
;
A
#
# COMPACT_ATOMS: atom_id res chain seq x y z
N GLN A 1 1.93 21.68 -12.98
CA GLN A 1 2.17 22.48 -14.18
C GLN A 1 2.91 21.67 -15.26
N GLU A 2 3.83 20.76 -14.91
CA GLU A 2 4.66 19.98 -15.85
C GLU A 2 4.07 18.61 -16.23
N GLY A 3 2.83 18.32 -15.86
CA GLY A 3 2.20 17.01 -16.09
C GLY A 3 2.17 16.59 -17.55
N GLY A 4 1.88 17.52 -18.47
CA GLY A 4 1.87 17.24 -19.91
C GLY A 4 3.24 16.85 -20.44
N ASN A 5 4.30 17.56 -20.04
CA ASN A 5 5.67 17.25 -20.44
C ASN A 5 6.11 15.88 -19.89
N SER A 6 5.81 15.58 -18.62
CA SER A 6 6.12 14.29 -18.02
C SER A 6 5.42 13.13 -18.72
N VAL A 7 4.14 13.29 -19.09
CA VAL A 7 3.40 12.27 -19.84
C VAL A 7 4.00 12.07 -21.23
N ALA A 8 4.30 13.16 -21.96
CA ALA A 8 4.93 13.09 -23.27
C ALA A 8 6.29 12.38 -23.24
N ASP A 9 7.14 12.69 -22.26
CA ASP A 9 8.45 12.06 -22.10
C ASP A 9 8.34 10.56 -21.80
N ILE A 10 7.34 10.14 -21.01
CA ILE A 10 7.07 8.72 -20.77
C ILE A 10 6.56 8.06 -22.04
N LEU A 11 5.47 8.57 -22.65
CA LEU A 11 4.86 7.95 -23.83
C LEU A 11 5.81 7.89 -25.05
N SER A 12 6.72 8.84 -25.19
CA SER A 12 7.75 8.80 -26.22
C SER A 12 8.91 7.84 -25.91
N GLY A 13 8.95 7.26 -24.72
CA GLY A 13 10.05 6.38 -24.27
C GLY A 13 11.34 7.13 -23.89
N LYS A 14 11.32 8.46 -23.85
CA LYS A 14 12.47 9.27 -23.41
C LYS A 14 12.78 9.03 -21.93
N VAL A 15 11.76 8.78 -21.12
CA VAL A 15 11.88 8.47 -19.69
C VAL A 15 11.21 7.13 -19.41
N ASN A 16 11.92 6.20 -18.80
CA ASN A 16 11.36 4.95 -18.29
C ASN A 16 10.67 5.23 -16.95
N PRO A 17 9.35 5.00 -16.82
CA PRO A 17 8.63 5.24 -15.57
C PRO A 17 9.11 4.31 -14.46
N SER A 18 9.05 4.78 -13.23
CA SER A 18 9.44 4.01 -12.04
C SER A 18 8.68 4.46 -10.79
N GLY A 19 7.54 5.13 -10.98
CA GLY A 19 6.62 5.47 -9.90
C GLY A 19 5.77 4.27 -9.49
N LYS A 20 5.31 4.26 -8.24
CA LYS A 20 4.40 3.23 -7.71
C LYS A 20 3.14 3.89 -7.17
N LEU A 21 2.02 3.20 -7.30
CA LEU A 21 0.75 3.66 -6.77
C LEU A 21 0.77 3.64 -5.23
N PRO A 22 0.42 4.74 -4.56
CA PRO A 22 0.39 4.81 -3.10
C PRO A 22 -0.91 4.27 -2.50
N MET A 23 -1.80 3.72 -3.32
CA MET A 23 -3.09 3.14 -2.93
C MET A 23 -3.48 1.98 -3.83
N THR A 24 -4.45 1.19 -3.38
CA THR A 24 -5.12 0.17 -4.18
C THR A 24 -6.23 0.83 -5.00
N PHE A 25 -6.33 0.49 -6.28
CA PHE A 25 -7.43 0.89 -7.14
C PHE A 25 -8.43 -0.26 -7.24
N PRO A 26 -9.63 -0.14 -6.65
CA PRO A 26 -10.67 -1.14 -6.76
C PRO A 26 -11.18 -1.27 -8.20
N VAL A 27 -11.88 -2.35 -8.51
CA VAL A 27 -12.57 -2.50 -9.80
C VAL A 27 -13.82 -1.60 -9.83
N ARG A 28 -14.54 -1.52 -8.72
CA ARG A 28 -15.74 -0.71 -8.55
C ARG A 28 -15.67 0.07 -7.23
N TYR A 29 -16.43 1.14 -7.13
CA TYR A 29 -16.51 1.95 -5.91
C TYR A 29 -16.98 1.13 -4.70
N GLU A 30 -17.98 0.26 -4.91
CA GLU A 30 -18.58 -0.58 -3.88
C GLU A 30 -17.60 -1.63 -3.30
N ASP A 31 -16.51 -1.89 -4.03
CA ASP A 31 -15.47 -2.81 -3.56
C ASP A 31 -14.58 -2.18 -2.46
N ALA A 32 -14.67 -0.87 -2.24
CA ALA A 32 -13.92 -0.20 -1.16
C ALA A 32 -14.57 -0.43 0.19
N ALA A 33 -13.77 -0.76 1.22
CA ALA A 33 -14.27 -1.04 2.57
C ALA A 33 -15.12 0.09 3.18
N SER A 34 -14.82 1.33 2.81
CA SER A 34 -15.52 2.53 3.30
C SER A 34 -16.73 2.92 2.48
N SER A 35 -17.05 2.22 1.40
CA SER A 35 -18.10 2.64 0.47
C SER A 35 -19.49 2.75 1.12
N GLU A 36 -19.80 1.87 2.06
CA GLU A 36 -21.07 1.88 2.79
C GLU A 36 -21.14 2.96 3.88
N ASN A 37 -19.99 3.41 4.38
CA ASN A 37 -19.87 4.36 5.48
C ASN A 37 -19.58 5.79 5.01
N PHE A 38 -19.29 5.96 3.74
CA PHE A 38 -19.06 7.27 3.14
C PHE A 38 -20.37 7.80 2.57
N PRO A 39 -20.76 9.07 2.85
CA PRO A 39 -22.01 9.61 2.31
C PRO A 39 -21.97 9.54 0.79
N LEU A 40 -22.86 8.72 0.24
CA LEU A 40 -23.02 8.53 -1.20
C LEU A 40 -23.59 9.80 -1.82
N ILE A 41 -22.73 10.54 -2.49
CA ILE A 41 -23.15 11.56 -3.43
C ILE A 41 -23.41 10.84 -4.75
N GLY A 42 -24.64 10.41 -5.01
CA GLY A 42 -24.97 9.69 -6.24
C GLY A 42 -26.32 9.00 -6.22
N ASP A 43 -26.88 8.80 -5.07
CA ASP A 43 -28.29 8.46 -4.90
C ASP A 43 -29.10 9.77 -4.96
N GLU A 44 -30.15 9.84 -5.78
CA GLU A 44 -31.01 11.02 -5.86
C GLU A 44 -31.56 11.40 -4.49
N GLU A 45 -31.84 10.40 -3.65
CA GLU A 45 -32.26 10.56 -2.27
C GLU A 45 -31.18 11.18 -1.39
N ALA A 46 -29.93 10.80 -1.55
CA ALA A 46 -28.79 11.41 -0.85
C ALA A 46 -28.48 12.82 -1.36
N LEU A 47 -28.65 13.08 -2.63
CA LEU A 47 -28.54 14.42 -3.21
C LEU A 47 -29.64 15.35 -2.73
N ASP A 48 -30.86 14.87 -2.55
CA ASP A 48 -31.97 15.64 -2.01
C ASP A 48 -31.77 15.92 -0.53
N ILE A 49 -31.27 14.96 0.27
CA ILE A 49 -30.84 15.15 1.66
C ILE A 49 -29.73 16.19 1.74
N TYR A 50 -28.75 16.14 0.83
CA TYR A 50 -27.64 17.09 0.77
C TYR A 50 -28.12 18.49 0.41
N ARG A 51 -28.97 18.64 -0.60
CA ARG A 51 -29.59 19.90 -1.00
C ARG A 51 -30.44 20.52 0.11
N GLU A 52 -31.26 19.71 0.78
CA GLU A 52 -32.08 20.13 1.91
C GLU A 52 -31.25 20.51 3.14
N PHE A 53 -30.11 19.85 3.38
CA PHE A 53 -29.19 20.18 4.47
C PHE A 53 -28.59 21.59 4.27
N TYR A 54 -28.23 21.95 3.04
CA TYR A 54 -27.70 23.28 2.72
C TYR A 54 -28.77 24.37 2.57
N THR A 55 -30.01 24.00 2.28
CA THR A 55 -31.09 24.96 1.97
C THR A 55 -32.29 24.92 2.92
N GLY A 56 -32.38 23.93 3.80
CA GLY A 56 -33.54 23.67 4.64
C GLY A 56 -33.52 24.33 6.00
N PRO A 57 -34.70 24.42 6.68
CA PRO A 57 -34.83 25.01 7.99
C PRO A 57 -34.13 24.16 9.07
N LYS A 58 -33.57 24.84 10.08
CA LYS A 58 -32.94 24.21 11.24
C LYS A 58 -33.94 23.38 12.03
N GLY A 59 -33.59 22.12 12.35
CA GLY A 59 -34.28 21.34 13.38
C GLY A 59 -35.09 20.14 12.89
N THR A 60 -34.62 19.44 11.89
CA THR A 60 -35.19 18.12 11.51
C THR A 60 -34.29 16.99 11.96
N ASP A 61 -34.87 15.82 12.33
CA ASP A 61 -34.16 14.58 12.68
C ASP A 61 -33.49 13.96 11.45
N ARG A 62 -32.53 14.68 10.84
CA ARG A 62 -31.81 14.22 9.67
C ARG A 62 -30.53 13.52 10.08
N PRO A 63 -30.11 12.46 9.34
CA PRO A 63 -28.81 11.86 9.56
C PRO A 63 -27.74 12.96 9.50
N ASN A 64 -26.84 12.99 10.46
CA ASN A 64 -25.69 13.87 10.42
C ASN A 64 -24.74 13.36 9.33
N ILE A 65 -24.65 14.08 8.21
CA ILE A 65 -23.77 13.76 7.09
C ILE A 65 -22.37 14.38 7.26
N ASP A 66 -22.14 15.11 8.35
CA ASP A 66 -20.87 15.78 8.63
C ASP A 66 -19.82 14.86 9.26
N PHE A 67 -20.12 13.59 9.44
CA PHE A 67 -19.18 12.61 9.96
C PHE A 67 -19.19 11.32 9.15
N THR A 68 -18.04 10.69 9.10
CA THR A 68 -17.85 9.35 8.52
C THR A 68 -17.48 8.39 9.63
N ARG A 69 -18.09 7.20 9.64
CA ARG A 69 -17.73 6.12 10.58
C ARG A 69 -16.58 5.32 10.00
N TYR A 70 -15.50 5.19 10.77
CA TYR A 70 -14.35 4.35 10.44
C TYR A 70 -14.53 2.99 11.12
N GLU A 71 -15.22 2.09 10.47
CA GLU A 71 -15.57 0.76 11.01
C GLU A 71 -14.61 -0.35 10.54
N GLU A 72 -13.71 -0.02 9.59
CA GLU A 72 -12.80 -0.95 8.94
C GLU A 72 -11.70 -1.48 9.88
N GLY A 73 -11.44 -0.78 10.99
CA GLY A 73 -10.38 -1.10 11.92
C GLY A 73 -9.01 -1.08 11.22
N ILE A 74 -8.25 -2.17 11.34
CA ILE A 74 -6.93 -2.29 10.70
C ILE A 74 -7.00 -2.63 9.20
N TYR A 75 -8.19 -2.95 8.68
CA TYR A 75 -8.38 -3.41 7.30
C TYR A 75 -8.70 -2.26 6.36
N VAL A 76 -7.72 -1.36 6.17
CA VAL A 76 -7.78 -0.23 5.26
C VAL A 76 -6.85 -0.47 4.06
N GLY A 77 -7.24 -0.03 2.87
CA GLY A 77 -6.46 -0.14 1.65
C GLY A 77 -6.10 -1.59 1.31
N TYR A 78 -4.87 -1.87 0.89
CA TYR A 78 -4.44 -3.21 0.48
C TYR A 78 -4.63 -4.27 1.57
N ARG A 79 -4.62 -3.90 2.86
CA ARG A 79 -4.88 -4.83 3.97
C ARG A 79 -6.27 -5.43 3.90
N TYR A 80 -7.27 -4.62 3.53
CA TYR A 80 -8.64 -5.04 3.29
C TYR A 80 -8.73 -5.92 2.04
N PHE A 81 -8.28 -5.42 0.89
CA PHE A 81 -8.38 -6.13 -0.39
C PHE A 81 -7.67 -7.49 -0.36
N ASP A 82 -6.52 -7.58 0.32
CA ASP A 82 -5.78 -8.83 0.47
C ASP A 82 -6.50 -9.78 1.44
N LYS A 83 -7.01 -9.27 2.58
CA LYS A 83 -7.72 -10.07 3.59
C LYS A 83 -8.95 -10.75 3.04
N TYR A 84 -9.76 -10.01 2.31
CA TYR A 84 -11.04 -10.48 1.78
C TYR A 84 -10.93 -10.99 0.34
N ARG A 85 -9.74 -10.97 -0.25
CA ARG A 85 -9.46 -11.42 -1.63
C ARG A 85 -10.34 -10.71 -2.66
N VAL A 86 -10.58 -9.44 -2.45
CA VAL A 86 -11.34 -8.61 -3.38
C VAL A 86 -10.49 -8.29 -4.59
N ASP A 87 -11.04 -8.43 -5.78
CA ASP A 87 -10.36 -8.09 -7.02
C ASP A 87 -10.07 -6.60 -7.09
N VAL A 88 -8.96 -6.25 -7.71
CA VAL A 88 -8.50 -4.87 -7.85
C VAL A 88 -8.01 -4.60 -9.26
N SER A 89 -8.25 -3.38 -9.75
CA SER A 89 -7.69 -2.93 -11.03
C SER A 89 -6.16 -2.82 -10.94
N TYR A 90 -5.66 -2.25 -9.83
CA TYR A 90 -4.23 -2.15 -9.55
C TYR A 90 -3.99 -2.28 -8.04
N PRO A 91 -3.07 -3.16 -7.62
CA PRO A 91 -2.73 -3.30 -6.21
C PRO A 91 -1.91 -2.10 -5.71
N PHE A 92 -1.86 -1.94 -4.39
CA PHE A 92 -0.93 -0.98 -3.75
C PHE A 92 0.50 -1.29 -4.16
N GLY A 93 1.27 -0.26 -4.48
CA GLY A 93 2.66 -0.40 -4.89
C GLY A 93 2.85 -0.78 -6.36
N PHE A 94 1.77 -0.99 -7.14
CA PHE A 94 1.87 -1.28 -8.57
C PHE A 94 2.53 -0.14 -9.33
N GLY A 95 3.29 -0.48 -10.36
CA GLY A 95 3.90 0.47 -11.26
C GLY A 95 4.34 -0.17 -12.57
N LEU A 96 4.38 0.64 -13.62
CA LEU A 96 4.83 0.23 -14.94
C LEU A 96 6.30 0.59 -15.17
N SER A 97 6.95 -0.22 -15.99
CA SER A 97 8.31 0.04 -16.50
C SER A 97 8.44 -0.53 -17.91
N TYR A 98 9.32 0.05 -18.71
CA TYR A 98 9.71 -0.50 -20.00
C TYR A 98 10.77 -1.59 -19.91
N THR A 99 11.15 -1.99 -18.69
CA THR A 99 12.07 -3.09 -18.42
C THR A 99 11.53 -3.97 -17.31
N GLY A 100 12.15 -5.15 -17.12
CA GLY A 100 11.80 -6.07 -16.06
C GLY A 100 12.90 -6.17 -15.02
N PHE A 101 12.53 -6.56 -13.80
CA PHE A 101 13.47 -6.76 -12.69
C PHE A 101 13.23 -8.11 -12.03
N THR A 102 14.31 -8.71 -11.51
CA THR A 102 14.22 -9.92 -10.68
C THR A 102 14.88 -9.66 -9.33
N TYR A 103 14.35 -10.33 -8.33
CA TYR A 103 14.83 -10.30 -6.95
C TYR A 103 15.50 -11.63 -6.63
N SER A 104 16.69 -11.60 -6.07
CA SER A 104 17.44 -12.80 -5.75
C SER A 104 18.24 -12.64 -4.46
N LYS A 105 18.73 -13.76 -3.92
CA LYS A 105 19.61 -13.81 -2.74
C LYS A 105 19.07 -13.06 -1.52
N PRO A 106 17.80 -13.28 -1.11
CA PRO A 106 17.26 -12.62 0.07
C PRO A 106 18.06 -13.06 1.30
N ARG A 107 18.40 -12.08 2.15
CA ARG A 107 19.10 -12.30 3.42
C ARG A 107 18.53 -11.40 4.48
N TYR A 108 18.71 -11.77 5.74
CA TYR A 108 18.46 -10.91 6.88
C TYR A 108 19.59 -11.06 7.89
N LEU A 109 19.80 -9.99 8.63
CA LEU A 109 20.75 -9.93 9.76
C LEU A 109 20.04 -9.28 10.94
N ARG A 110 20.12 -9.90 12.11
CA ARG A 110 19.67 -9.27 13.36
C ARG A 110 20.70 -8.23 13.80
N THR A 111 20.22 -7.04 14.14
CA THR A 111 21.02 -5.95 14.69
C THR A 111 20.54 -5.62 16.10
N GLU A 112 21.22 -4.74 16.80
CA GLU A 112 20.77 -4.25 18.13
C GLU A 112 19.43 -3.51 18.07
N GLN A 113 19.14 -2.83 16.97
CA GLN A 113 17.96 -2.00 16.79
C GLN A 113 16.80 -2.72 16.07
N GLY A 114 17.01 -3.91 15.51
CA GLY A 114 16.00 -4.63 14.73
C GLY A 114 16.62 -5.61 13.73
N TYR A 115 16.22 -5.50 12.47
CA TYR A 115 16.68 -6.38 11.41
C TYR A 115 17.07 -5.57 10.17
N GLU A 116 18.22 -5.91 9.58
CA GLU A 116 18.58 -5.51 8.23
C GLU A 116 18.18 -6.63 7.27
N PHE A 117 17.43 -6.27 6.25
CA PHE A 117 17.07 -7.16 5.15
C PHE A 117 17.80 -6.73 3.89
N SER A 118 18.23 -7.67 3.08
CA SER A 118 18.85 -7.36 1.79
C SER A 118 18.43 -8.33 0.71
N CYS A 119 18.34 -7.83 -0.52
CA CYS A 119 18.20 -8.65 -1.72
C CYS A 119 18.98 -8.03 -2.88
N THR A 120 19.29 -8.84 -3.88
CA THR A 120 19.90 -8.37 -5.13
C THR A 120 18.79 -8.15 -6.15
N VAL A 121 18.69 -6.94 -6.70
CA VAL A 121 17.79 -6.57 -7.79
C VAL A 121 18.59 -6.51 -9.07
N THR A 122 18.12 -7.18 -10.10
CA THR A 122 18.77 -7.23 -11.43
C THR A 122 17.80 -6.75 -12.50
N ASN A 123 18.22 -5.82 -13.34
CA ASN A 123 17.48 -5.46 -14.55
C ASN A 123 17.64 -6.58 -15.59
N THR A 124 16.55 -7.29 -15.87
CA THR A 124 16.51 -8.42 -16.81
C THR A 124 16.02 -8.04 -18.20
N GLY A 125 15.60 -6.80 -18.38
CA GLY A 125 15.13 -6.30 -19.68
C GLY A 125 16.24 -5.67 -20.52
N LYS A 126 15.82 -4.91 -21.52
CA LYS A 126 16.73 -4.32 -22.53
C LYS A 126 16.90 -2.79 -22.36
N ILE A 127 16.16 -2.17 -21.47
CA ILE A 127 16.13 -0.72 -21.28
C ILE A 127 16.63 -0.39 -19.86
N PRO A 128 17.46 0.62 -19.68
CA PRO A 128 17.84 1.08 -18.35
C PRO A 128 16.60 1.51 -17.54
N GLY A 129 16.57 1.19 -16.26
CA GLY A 129 15.42 1.52 -15.42
C GLY A 129 15.73 1.51 -13.93
N LYS A 130 14.75 1.96 -13.15
CA LYS A 130 14.78 1.93 -11.69
C LYS A 130 13.64 1.07 -11.18
N GLU A 131 13.87 0.36 -10.09
CA GLU A 131 12.83 -0.40 -9.37
C GLU A 131 12.62 0.17 -7.97
N VAL A 132 11.38 0.14 -7.48
CA VAL A 132 11.04 0.40 -6.08
C VAL A 132 10.77 -0.93 -5.40
N VAL A 133 11.76 -1.39 -4.67
CA VAL A 133 11.72 -2.63 -3.91
C VAL A 133 10.91 -2.43 -2.64
N GLN A 134 9.93 -3.28 -2.40
CA GLN A 134 9.03 -3.23 -1.26
C GLN A 134 9.23 -4.46 -0.37
N LEU A 135 9.38 -4.23 0.93
CA LEU A 135 9.49 -5.29 1.94
C LEU A 135 8.24 -5.30 2.81
N TYR A 136 7.50 -6.37 2.70
CA TYR A 136 6.34 -6.65 3.53
C TYR A 136 6.69 -7.65 4.61
N ILE A 137 6.10 -7.47 5.79
CA ILE A 137 6.24 -8.42 6.91
C ILE A 137 4.85 -8.94 7.27
N ALA A 138 4.72 -10.27 7.28
CA ALA A 138 3.59 -10.97 7.86
C ALA A 138 3.94 -11.40 9.29
N ALA A 139 3.21 -10.85 10.25
CA ALA A 139 3.37 -11.13 11.67
C ALA A 139 2.56 -12.36 12.10
N PRO A 140 2.88 -13.03 13.22
CA PRO A 140 2.25 -14.27 13.64
C PRO A 140 0.75 -14.18 13.97
N GLY A 141 0.23 -13.07 14.49
CA GLY A 141 -1.20 -12.87 14.75
C GLY A 141 -1.82 -13.90 15.69
N LYS A 142 -1.16 -14.21 16.80
CA LYS A 142 -1.61 -15.22 17.76
C LYS A 142 -2.59 -14.69 18.80
N THR A 143 -2.29 -13.53 19.35
CA THR A 143 -3.07 -12.89 20.41
C THR A 143 -3.77 -11.63 19.93
N MET A 144 -3.19 -10.96 18.95
CA MET A 144 -3.74 -9.76 18.33
C MET A 144 -4.13 -10.03 16.87
N VAL A 145 -5.21 -9.42 16.42
CA VAL A 145 -5.60 -9.44 15.02
C VAL A 145 -4.55 -8.68 14.20
N LYS A 146 -4.06 -9.31 13.13
CA LYS A 146 -3.04 -8.75 12.24
C LYS A 146 -3.50 -8.80 10.79
N PRO A 147 -3.09 -7.83 9.97
CA PRO A 147 -3.24 -7.97 8.53
C PRO A 147 -2.35 -9.11 8.01
N GLN A 148 -2.67 -9.64 6.84
CA GLN A 148 -1.89 -10.73 6.24
C GLN A 148 -0.41 -10.35 6.06
N LYS A 149 -0.14 -9.08 5.76
CA LYS A 149 1.19 -8.48 5.65
C LYS A 149 1.10 -6.97 5.72
N GLU A 150 2.21 -6.34 6.10
CA GLU A 150 2.33 -4.88 6.14
C GLU A 150 3.62 -4.45 5.47
N LEU A 151 3.55 -3.39 4.65
CA LEU A 151 4.75 -2.73 4.14
C LEU A 151 5.52 -2.12 5.32
N LYS A 152 6.74 -2.59 5.54
CA LYS A 152 7.60 -2.10 6.62
C LYS A 152 8.77 -1.27 6.13
N ALA A 153 9.25 -1.53 4.91
CA ALA A 153 10.32 -0.73 4.31
C ALA A 153 10.26 -0.78 2.79
N PHE A 154 10.82 0.22 2.14
CA PHE A 154 11.01 0.26 0.70
C PHE A 154 12.25 1.09 0.33
N ALA A 155 12.81 0.81 -0.83
CA ALA A 155 13.88 1.64 -1.41
C ALA A 155 13.80 1.61 -2.93
N LYS A 156 14.30 2.69 -3.53
CA LYS A 156 14.40 2.81 -4.99
C LYS A 156 15.85 2.59 -5.40
N THR A 157 16.07 1.72 -6.38
CA THR A 157 17.41 1.49 -6.94
C THR A 157 17.93 2.73 -7.67
N LYS A 158 19.23 2.78 -7.88
CA LYS A 158 19.81 3.62 -8.95
C LYS A 158 19.26 3.20 -10.32
N ILE A 159 19.60 3.92 -11.38
CA ILE A 159 19.34 3.44 -12.74
C ILE A 159 20.21 2.21 -12.97
N LEU A 160 19.58 1.08 -13.30
CA LEU A 160 20.25 -0.17 -13.64
C LEU A 160 20.25 -0.34 -15.15
N ALA A 161 21.41 -0.48 -15.74
CA ALA A 161 21.56 -0.87 -17.15
C ALA A 161 21.07 -2.32 -17.35
N PRO A 162 20.77 -2.76 -18.59
CA PRO A 162 20.46 -4.16 -18.89
C PRO A 162 21.52 -5.12 -18.32
N GLY A 163 21.08 -6.09 -17.51
CA GLY A 163 21.96 -7.03 -16.82
C GLY A 163 22.65 -6.50 -15.55
N GLU A 164 22.53 -5.22 -15.26
CA GLU A 164 23.14 -4.65 -14.06
C GLU A 164 22.32 -5.01 -12.80
N SER A 165 23.04 -5.15 -11.69
CA SER A 165 22.47 -5.50 -10.40
C SER A 165 22.87 -4.53 -9.31
N GLU A 166 21.99 -4.40 -8.30
CA GLU A 166 22.25 -3.65 -7.08
C GLU A 166 21.81 -4.48 -5.87
N VAL A 167 22.57 -4.40 -4.79
CA VAL A 167 22.14 -4.97 -3.49
C VAL A 167 21.37 -3.90 -2.73
N VAL A 168 20.08 -4.07 -2.61
CA VAL A 168 19.21 -3.20 -1.82
C VAL A 168 19.22 -3.68 -0.37
N ARG A 169 19.37 -2.73 0.58
CA ARG A 169 19.33 -2.98 2.02
C ARG A 169 18.20 -2.16 2.63
N LEU A 170 17.40 -2.81 3.48
CA LEU A 170 16.28 -2.21 4.18
C LEU A 170 16.38 -2.54 5.66
N VAL A 171 16.18 -1.56 6.51
CA VAL A 171 16.20 -1.74 7.96
C VAL A 171 14.78 -1.66 8.49
N VAL A 172 14.43 -2.57 9.39
CA VAL A 172 13.15 -2.59 10.11
C VAL A 172 13.46 -2.65 11.60
N GLY A 173 13.10 -1.61 12.31
CA GLY A 173 13.27 -1.52 13.75
C GLY A 173 12.32 -2.47 14.50
N LEU A 174 12.67 -2.86 15.73
CA LEU A 174 11.79 -3.70 16.54
C LEU A 174 10.45 -3.02 16.83
N SER A 175 10.44 -1.72 17.05
CA SER A 175 9.22 -0.94 17.27
C SER A 175 8.28 -0.96 16.07
N GLU A 176 8.80 -1.07 14.85
CA GLU A 176 8.00 -1.13 13.62
C GLU A 176 7.29 -2.48 13.45
N LEU A 177 7.73 -3.53 14.17
CA LEU A 177 7.08 -4.83 14.23
C LEU A 177 6.00 -4.90 15.31
N ALA A 178 5.93 -3.91 16.20
CA ALA A 178 4.93 -3.84 17.24
C ALA A 178 3.54 -3.54 16.68
N SER A 179 2.53 -4.04 17.38
CA SER A 179 1.14 -3.64 17.21
C SER A 179 0.57 -3.21 18.55
N PHE A 180 -0.41 -2.35 18.52
CA PHE A 180 -1.05 -1.90 19.75
C PHE A 180 -1.99 -3.00 20.28
N ASP A 181 -1.75 -3.41 21.53
CA ASP A 181 -2.61 -4.32 22.27
C ASP A 181 -3.61 -3.46 23.06
N GLU A 182 -4.87 -3.48 22.65
CA GLU A 182 -5.94 -2.69 23.27
C GLU A 182 -6.25 -3.15 24.69
N GLN A 183 -6.08 -4.45 24.99
CA GLN A 183 -6.34 -4.99 26.32
C GLN A 183 -5.26 -4.59 27.32
N ALA A 184 -4.01 -4.67 26.89
CA ALA A 184 -2.86 -4.28 27.70
C ALA A 184 -2.56 -2.76 27.61
N SER A 185 -3.20 -2.04 26.70
CA SER A 185 -2.98 -0.61 26.39
C SER A 185 -1.50 -0.29 26.13
N CYS A 186 -0.80 -1.15 25.39
CA CYS A 186 0.61 -0.99 25.08
C CYS A 186 0.99 -1.51 23.68
N TRP A 187 2.13 -1.05 23.16
CA TRP A 187 2.73 -1.60 21.95
C TRP A 187 3.47 -2.90 22.28
N ALA A 188 3.14 -3.98 21.58
CA ALA A 188 3.72 -5.28 21.80
C ALA A 188 4.19 -5.93 20.50
N VAL A 189 5.34 -6.61 20.58
CA VAL A 189 5.86 -7.48 19.52
C VAL A 189 5.56 -8.92 19.92
N GLU A 190 4.70 -9.58 19.17
CA GLU A 190 4.37 -10.98 19.46
C GLU A 190 5.55 -11.90 19.17
N SER A 191 5.78 -12.87 20.04
CA SER A 191 6.75 -13.93 19.79
C SER A 191 6.22 -14.92 18.75
N GLY A 192 7.05 -15.27 17.76
CA GLY A 192 6.65 -16.24 16.76
C GLY A 192 7.40 -16.12 15.44
N ARG A 193 6.85 -16.75 14.42
CA ARG A 193 7.41 -16.75 13.07
C ARG A 193 6.90 -15.53 12.31
N TYR A 194 7.81 -14.69 11.86
CA TYR A 194 7.58 -13.60 10.94
C TYR A 194 8.01 -14.04 9.54
N LEU A 195 7.28 -13.62 8.52
CA LEU A 195 7.64 -13.87 7.13
C LEU A 195 7.96 -12.55 6.45
N ALA A 196 9.18 -12.42 5.93
CA ALA A 196 9.60 -11.30 5.11
C ALA A 196 9.31 -11.61 3.64
N ILE A 197 8.59 -10.71 2.96
CA ILE A 197 8.13 -10.87 1.59
C ILE A 197 8.64 -9.68 0.79
N TRP A 198 9.43 -9.97 -0.24
CA TRP A 198 9.90 -8.98 -1.20
C TRP A 198 8.95 -8.92 -2.38
N GLY A 199 8.68 -7.72 -2.86
CA GLY A 199 7.80 -7.54 -4.00
C GLY A 199 7.96 -6.20 -4.68
N SER A 200 7.40 -6.10 -5.88
CA SER A 200 7.26 -4.88 -6.66
C SER A 200 5.94 -4.17 -6.38
N SER A 201 4.99 -4.91 -5.76
CA SER A 201 3.68 -4.44 -5.31
C SER A 201 3.19 -5.27 -4.12
N SER A 202 2.01 -4.97 -3.59
CA SER A 202 1.39 -5.78 -2.53
C SER A 202 0.96 -7.18 -2.99
N ARG A 203 0.93 -7.46 -4.29
CA ARG A 203 0.48 -8.76 -4.85
C ARG A 203 1.50 -9.45 -5.76
N GLU A 204 2.67 -8.87 -5.93
CA GLU A 204 3.74 -9.41 -6.78
C GLU A 204 5.03 -9.60 -6.01
#